data_aaa69059f7abfb9ef639c1be0d44658c
#
_entry.id   aaa69059f7abfb9ef639c1be0d44658c
#
_cell.length_a   1.000
_cell.length_b   1.000
_cell.length_c   1.000
_cell.angle_alpha   90.00
_cell.angle_beta   90.00
_cell.angle_gamma   90.00
#
_symmetry.space_group_name_H-M   'P 1'
#
loop_
_entity.id
_entity.type
_entity.pdbx_description
1 polymer ?
#
loop_
_entity_poly.entity_id
_entity_poly.type
_entity_poly.pdbx_seq_one_letter_code
_entity_poly.pdbx_strand_id
1 'polypeptide(L)'
;RQRYVRLEDFRYVIPPEIEADPAAKAAFIDAMNADAKHYLELVKALEEKHTHTLMEQGMPEKTARAKASKMANEDARFVLPNACETKMVMTMNCRSLNNFFNLRCCNRAQWEIRAVADEMLRLVYPLAPHVFAAAGPRCLGGPCPEGGMCCGKQNAVRDKYATLKQEAENPVSYTHLRPHE
;
A
#
# COMPACT_ATOMS: atom_id res chain seq x y z
N ARG A 1 -6.59 1.73 10.86
CA ARG A 1 -6.91 3.18 10.89
C ARG A 1 -5.77 3.92 11.57
N GLN A 2 -4.94 4.60 10.80
CA GLN A 2 -3.74 5.29 11.34
C GLN A 2 -4.01 6.75 11.74
N ARG A 3 -5.28 7.17 11.81
CA ARG A 3 -5.68 8.57 11.99
C ARG A 3 -5.06 9.25 13.23
N TYR A 4 -4.88 8.49 14.30
CA TYR A 4 -4.40 9.02 15.59
C TYR A 4 -3.02 8.50 16.00
N VAL A 5 -2.38 7.71 15.14
CA VAL A 5 -1.06 7.13 15.42
C VAL A 5 0.00 8.09 14.94
N ARG A 6 0.95 8.44 15.82
CA ARG A 6 2.13 9.23 15.45
C ARG A 6 3.03 8.38 14.55
N LEU A 7 3.51 8.95 13.46
CA LEU A 7 4.54 8.32 12.65
C LEU A 7 5.89 8.56 13.32
N GLU A 8 6.39 7.53 14.01
CA GLU A 8 7.74 7.55 14.61
C GLU A 8 8.77 7.04 13.62
N ASP A 9 8.37 6.14 12.70
CA ASP A 9 9.20 5.58 11.65
C ASP A 9 8.58 5.96 10.29
N PHE A 10 9.21 6.90 9.59
CA PHE A 10 8.76 7.42 8.31
C PHE A 10 9.26 6.50 7.18
N ARG A 11 8.50 5.43 6.91
CA ARG A 11 8.77 4.53 5.79
C ARG A 11 8.03 4.97 4.54
N TYR A 12 8.67 4.82 3.39
CA TYR A 12 8.11 5.16 2.10
C TYR A 12 8.52 4.14 1.03
N VAL A 13 7.74 4.09 -0.03
CA VAL A 13 7.98 3.22 -1.18
C VAL A 13 8.54 4.06 -2.32
N ILE A 14 9.68 3.66 -2.86
CA ILE A 14 10.30 4.32 -4.02
C ILE A 14 9.73 3.66 -5.29
N PRO A 15 9.08 4.42 -6.20
CA PRO A 15 8.64 3.90 -7.48
C PRO A 15 9.81 3.36 -8.31
N PRO A 16 9.63 2.22 -9.05
CA PRO A 16 10.71 1.59 -9.82
C PRO A 16 11.43 2.53 -10.82
N GLU A 17 10.68 3.41 -11.47
CA GLU A 17 11.26 4.37 -12.44
C GLU A 17 12.12 5.44 -11.74
N ILE A 18 11.77 5.82 -10.50
CA ILE A 18 12.58 6.72 -9.67
C ILE A 18 13.82 5.97 -9.15
N GLU A 19 13.65 4.72 -8.72
CA GLU A 19 14.75 3.88 -8.23
C GLU A 19 15.82 3.65 -9.32
N ALA A 20 15.40 3.56 -10.58
CA ALA A 20 16.29 3.32 -11.74
C ALA A 20 17.13 4.55 -12.15
N ASP A 21 16.72 5.76 -11.74
CA ASP A 21 17.43 7.00 -12.05
C ASP A 21 18.09 7.58 -10.79
N PRO A 22 19.44 7.60 -10.70
CA PRO A 22 20.14 8.08 -9.51
C PRO A 22 19.83 9.53 -9.13
N ALA A 23 19.61 10.42 -10.10
CA ALA A 23 19.30 11.82 -9.86
C ALA A 23 17.86 11.99 -9.35
N ALA A 24 16.90 11.30 -9.97
CA ALA A 24 15.52 11.28 -9.51
C ALA A 24 15.40 10.65 -8.11
N LYS A 25 16.14 9.57 -7.85
CA LYS A 25 16.18 8.92 -6.53
C LYS A 25 16.70 9.85 -5.45
N ALA A 26 17.80 10.57 -5.70
CA ALA A 26 18.35 11.53 -4.75
C ALA A 26 17.33 12.63 -4.41
N ALA A 27 16.74 13.25 -5.44
CA ALA A 27 15.72 14.28 -5.25
C ALA A 27 14.48 13.76 -4.50
N PHE A 28 14.06 12.52 -4.77
CA PHE A 28 12.94 11.88 -4.08
C PHE A 28 13.25 11.66 -2.58
N ILE A 29 14.44 11.15 -2.24
CA ILE A 29 14.86 10.91 -0.86
C ILE A 29 14.94 12.23 -0.10
N ASP A 30 15.47 13.30 -0.72
CA ASP A 30 15.54 14.64 -0.10
C ASP A 30 14.12 15.17 0.21
N ALA A 31 13.17 15.01 -0.71
CA ALA A 31 11.79 15.40 -0.49
C ALA A 31 11.15 14.61 0.67
N MET A 32 11.36 13.27 0.72
CA MET A 32 10.83 12.43 1.80
C MET A 32 11.39 12.83 3.16
N ASN A 33 12.69 13.13 3.25
CA ASN A 33 13.33 13.59 4.48
C ASN A 33 12.80 14.96 4.93
N ALA A 34 12.58 15.89 3.99
CA ALA A 34 12.00 17.18 4.27
C ALA A 34 10.56 17.05 4.80
N ASP A 35 9.73 16.23 4.16
CA ASP A 35 8.35 15.99 4.59
C ASP A 35 8.27 15.34 5.98
N ALA A 36 9.16 14.39 6.29
CA ALA A 36 9.28 13.80 7.61
C ALA A 36 9.60 14.84 8.69
N LYS A 37 10.54 15.75 8.40
CA LYS A 37 10.90 16.84 9.30
C LYS A 37 9.71 17.80 9.52
N HIS A 38 9.08 18.25 8.44
CA HIS A 38 7.93 19.15 8.53
C HIS A 38 6.75 18.52 9.28
N TYR A 39 6.51 17.21 9.08
CA TYR A 39 5.50 16.48 9.84
C TYR A 39 5.74 16.57 11.36
N LEU A 40 6.98 16.30 11.81
CA LEU A 40 7.32 16.36 13.24
C LEU A 40 7.23 17.75 13.82
N GLU A 41 7.63 18.77 13.06
CA GLU A 41 7.51 20.18 13.44
C GLU A 41 6.04 20.60 13.60
N LEU A 42 5.19 20.22 12.65
CA LEU A 42 3.74 20.48 12.70
C LEU A 42 3.08 19.76 13.88
N VAL A 43 3.40 18.48 14.10
CA VAL A 43 2.88 17.75 15.27
C VAL A 43 3.19 18.48 16.55
N LYS A 44 4.45 18.89 16.75
CA LYS A 44 4.87 19.60 17.97
C LYS A 44 4.11 20.93 18.15
N ALA A 45 4.10 21.77 17.12
CA ALA A 45 3.44 23.09 17.17
C ALA A 45 1.92 22.97 17.43
N LEU A 46 1.26 22.03 16.76
CA LEU A 46 -0.18 21.81 16.92
C LEU A 46 -0.52 21.18 18.28
N GLU A 47 0.31 20.26 18.78
CA GLU A 47 0.12 19.65 20.10
C GLU A 47 0.22 20.70 21.22
N GLU A 48 1.18 21.60 21.15
CA GLU A 48 1.32 22.72 22.10
C GLU A 48 0.09 23.66 22.03
N LYS A 49 -0.31 24.08 20.83
CA LYS A 49 -1.47 24.93 20.61
C LYS A 49 -2.77 24.32 21.14
N HIS A 50 -3.05 23.07 20.76
CA HIS A 50 -4.29 22.40 21.18
C HIS A 50 -4.31 22.13 22.68
N THR A 51 -3.17 21.79 23.29
CA THR A 51 -3.07 21.59 24.74
C THR A 51 -3.46 22.85 25.48
N HIS A 52 -2.90 24.01 25.08
CA HIS A 52 -3.22 25.29 25.67
C HIS A 52 -4.72 25.61 25.56
N THR A 53 -5.27 25.52 24.37
CA THR A 53 -6.70 25.78 24.12
C THR A 53 -7.62 24.87 24.96
N LEU A 54 -7.30 23.59 25.08
CA LEU A 54 -8.10 22.64 25.86
C LEU A 54 -8.00 22.91 27.38
N MET A 55 -6.84 23.34 27.86
CA MET A 55 -6.68 23.74 29.27
C MET A 55 -7.44 25.03 29.59
N GLU A 56 -7.47 26.02 28.70
CA GLU A 56 -8.30 27.23 28.83
C GLU A 56 -9.79 26.90 28.90
N GLN A 57 -10.23 25.82 28.25
CA GLN A 57 -11.60 25.30 28.32
C GLN A 57 -11.88 24.50 29.61
N GLY A 58 -10.95 24.48 30.56
CA GLY A 58 -11.10 23.81 31.86
C GLY A 58 -10.75 22.32 31.86
N MET A 59 -10.10 21.80 30.79
CA MET A 59 -9.70 20.39 30.74
C MET A 59 -8.43 20.15 31.58
N PRO A 60 -8.37 19.10 32.42
CA PRO A 60 -7.15 18.75 33.14
C PRO A 60 -5.97 18.48 32.18
N GLU A 61 -4.79 18.96 32.51
CA GLU A 61 -3.60 18.93 31.65
C GLU A 61 -3.31 17.56 31.03
N LYS A 62 -3.35 16.49 31.81
CA LYS A 62 -3.11 15.11 31.32
C LYS A 62 -4.08 14.72 30.20
N THR A 63 -5.36 15.07 30.37
CA THR A 63 -6.41 14.77 29.40
C THR A 63 -6.29 15.67 28.17
N ALA A 64 -5.97 16.95 28.38
CA ALA A 64 -5.75 17.93 27.32
C ALA A 64 -4.60 17.51 26.42
N ARG A 65 -3.45 17.11 26.97
CA ARG A 65 -2.30 16.60 26.21
C ARG A 65 -2.65 15.36 25.39
N ALA A 66 -3.31 14.38 25.98
CA ALA A 66 -3.69 13.15 25.28
C ALA A 66 -4.68 13.41 24.12
N LYS A 67 -5.59 14.38 24.27
CA LYS A 67 -6.51 14.78 23.19
C LYS A 67 -5.80 15.62 22.13
N ALA A 68 -4.97 16.59 22.56
CA ALA A 68 -4.19 17.45 21.68
C ALA A 68 -3.26 16.65 20.76
N SER A 69 -2.57 15.63 21.29
CA SER A 69 -1.70 14.76 20.51
C SER A 69 -2.45 14.05 19.37
N LYS A 70 -3.66 13.56 19.62
CA LYS A 70 -4.50 12.94 18.57
C LYS A 70 -4.92 13.95 17.50
N MET A 71 -5.33 15.17 17.91
CA MET A 71 -5.71 16.24 16.99
C MET A 71 -4.51 16.69 16.15
N ALA A 72 -3.37 16.92 16.79
CA ALA A 72 -2.14 17.31 16.10
C ALA A 72 -1.69 16.27 15.05
N ASN A 73 -1.72 14.99 15.39
CA ASN A 73 -1.39 13.91 14.45
C ASN A 73 -2.37 13.86 13.26
N GLU A 74 -3.65 14.14 13.48
CA GLU A 74 -4.67 14.15 12.43
C GLU A 74 -4.41 15.27 11.42
N ASP A 75 -4.09 16.46 11.88
CA ASP A 75 -3.86 17.63 11.02
C ASP A 75 -2.47 17.59 10.36
N ALA A 76 -1.43 17.26 11.12
CA ALA A 76 -0.06 17.20 10.60
C ALA A 76 0.10 16.18 9.47
N ARG A 77 -0.72 15.11 9.42
CA ARG A 77 -0.67 14.08 8.37
C ARG A 77 -0.92 14.60 6.96
N PHE A 78 -1.50 15.77 6.81
CA PHE A 78 -1.74 16.35 5.49
C PHE A 78 -0.44 16.69 4.73
N VAL A 79 0.69 16.82 5.43
CA VAL A 79 2.00 17.02 4.79
C VAL A 79 2.63 15.72 4.29
N LEU A 80 2.13 14.54 4.73
CA LEU A 80 2.71 13.26 4.34
C LEU A 80 2.50 12.97 2.86
N PRO A 81 3.57 12.55 2.14
CA PRO A 81 3.49 12.24 0.72
C PRO A 81 2.71 10.95 0.45
N ASN A 82 2.24 10.81 -0.78
CA ASN A 82 1.55 9.59 -1.24
C ASN A 82 2.45 8.33 -1.16
N ALA A 83 3.75 8.51 -1.17
CA ALA A 83 4.73 7.43 -1.05
C ALA A 83 4.82 6.82 0.35
N CYS A 84 4.24 7.47 1.36
CA CYS A 84 4.28 6.98 2.75
C CYS A 84 3.65 5.59 2.87
N GLU A 85 4.40 4.64 3.45
CA GLU A 85 3.94 3.26 3.66
C GLU A 85 2.70 3.23 4.55
N THR A 86 1.74 2.39 4.20
CA THR A 86 0.59 2.08 5.05
C THR A 86 0.37 0.57 5.14
N LYS A 87 -0.09 0.11 6.30
CA LYS A 87 -0.41 -1.31 6.54
C LYS A 87 -1.89 -1.44 6.86
N MET A 88 -2.53 -2.42 6.25
CA MET A 88 -3.94 -2.69 6.47
C MET A 88 -4.18 -4.20 6.55
N VAL A 89 -4.94 -4.61 7.55
CA VAL A 89 -5.50 -5.97 7.63
C VAL A 89 -6.97 -5.90 7.22
N MET A 90 -7.35 -6.76 6.27
CA MET A 90 -8.72 -6.84 5.78
C MET A 90 -9.17 -8.29 5.64
N THR A 91 -10.48 -8.52 5.80
CA THR A 91 -11.13 -9.79 5.49
C THR A 91 -12.01 -9.60 4.26
N MET A 92 -11.86 -10.50 3.29
CA MET A 92 -12.64 -10.48 2.06
C MET A 92 -13.20 -11.86 1.77
N ASN A 93 -14.43 -11.95 1.24
CA ASN A 93 -14.94 -13.20 0.70
C ASN A 93 -14.33 -13.49 -0.68
N CYS A 94 -14.37 -14.75 -1.12
CA CYS A 94 -13.74 -15.19 -2.36
C CYS A 94 -14.29 -14.47 -3.60
N ARG A 95 -15.57 -14.09 -3.63
CA ARG A 95 -16.16 -13.34 -4.76
C ARG A 95 -15.52 -11.96 -4.88
N SER A 96 -15.42 -11.24 -3.76
CA SER A 96 -14.79 -9.92 -3.72
C SER A 96 -13.31 -10.00 -4.08
N LEU A 97 -12.63 -11.05 -3.61
CA LEU A 97 -11.22 -11.29 -3.92
C LEU A 97 -11.01 -11.59 -5.40
N ASN A 98 -11.85 -12.44 -6.02
CA ASN A 98 -11.81 -12.66 -7.47
C ASN A 98 -12.06 -11.38 -8.28
N ASN A 99 -13.01 -10.53 -7.84
CA ASN A 99 -13.22 -9.23 -8.49
C ASN A 99 -12.00 -8.31 -8.34
N PHE A 100 -11.36 -8.29 -7.20
CA PHE A 100 -10.11 -7.56 -6.97
C PHE A 100 -9.01 -8.03 -7.93
N PHE A 101 -8.78 -9.34 -8.08
CA PHE A 101 -7.82 -9.89 -9.02
C PHE A 101 -8.14 -9.53 -10.47
N ASN A 102 -9.41 -9.61 -10.87
CA ASN A 102 -9.84 -9.23 -12.21
C ASN A 102 -9.45 -7.79 -12.58
N LEU A 103 -9.49 -6.88 -11.61
CA LEU A 103 -9.21 -5.46 -11.82
C LEU A 103 -7.74 -5.11 -11.58
N ARG A 104 -7.09 -5.71 -10.59
CA ARG A 104 -5.77 -5.28 -10.12
C ARG A 104 -4.62 -6.10 -10.65
N CYS A 105 -4.84 -7.33 -11.10
CA CYS A 105 -3.85 -8.10 -11.83
C CYS A 105 -3.68 -7.63 -13.30
N CYS A 106 -4.54 -6.73 -13.78
CA CYS A 106 -4.44 -6.20 -15.14
C CYS A 106 -3.17 -5.33 -15.32
N ASN A 107 -2.50 -5.46 -16.47
CA ASN A 107 -1.32 -4.64 -16.80
C ASN A 107 -1.58 -3.13 -16.81
N ARG A 108 -2.84 -2.69 -16.87
CA ARG A 108 -3.22 -1.30 -16.75
C ARG A 108 -3.40 -0.82 -15.31
N ALA A 109 -3.39 -1.73 -14.35
CA ALA A 109 -3.34 -1.33 -12.94
C ALA A 109 -1.99 -0.71 -12.63
N GLN A 110 -1.98 0.23 -11.68
CA GLN A 110 -0.73 0.82 -11.17
C GLN A 110 0.18 -0.30 -10.65
N TRP A 111 1.48 -0.15 -10.82
CA TRP A 111 2.48 -1.21 -10.62
C TRP A 111 2.43 -1.82 -9.22
N GLU A 112 2.26 -1.00 -8.16
CA GLU A 112 2.29 -1.45 -6.77
C GLU A 112 1.05 -2.28 -6.41
N ILE A 113 -0.16 -1.77 -6.69
CA ILE A 113 -1.40 -2.53 -6.43
C ILE A 113 -1.45 -3.81 -7.27
N ARG A 114 -0.82 -3.81 -8.45
CA ARG A 114 -0.70 -5.01 -9.28
C ARG A 114 0.24 -6.03 -8.63
N ALA A 115 1.39 -5.60 -8.13
CA ALA A 115 2.32 -6.47 -7.40
C ALA A 115 1.67 -7.08 -6.15
N VAL A 116 0.93 -6.27 -5.39
CA VAL A 116 0.14 -6.75 -4.24
C VAL A 116 -0.90 -7.78 -4.69
N ALA A 117 -1.64 -7.53 -5.77
CA ALA A 117 -2.65 -8.46 -6.26
C ALA A 117 -2.05 -9.78 -6.76
N ASP A 118 -0.91 -9.73 -7.44
CA ASP A 118 -0.19 -10.92 -7.90
C ASP A 118 0.26 -11.78 -6.71
N GLU A 119 0.83 -11.15 -5.69
CA GLU A 119 1.29 -11.85 -4.48
C GLU A 119 0.11 -12.40 -3.66
N MET A 120 -0.97 -11.65 -3.52
CA MET A 120 -2.19 -12.15 -2.87
C MET A 120 -2.74 -13.38 -3.62
N LEU A 121 -2.78 -13.36 -4.95
CA LEU A 121 -3.23 -14.50 -5.75
C LEU A 121 -2.30 -15.70 -5.54
N ARG A 122 -0.99 -15.50 -5.54
CA ARG A 122 0.01 -16.54 -5.29
C ARG A 122 -0.20 -17.22 -3.92
N LEU A 123 -0.55 -16.47 -2.89
CA LEU A 123 -0.77 -16.98 -1.54
C LEU A 123 -2.11 -17.72 -1.37
N VAL A 124 -3.18 -17.25 -2.01
CA VAL A 124 -4.52 -17.82 -1.81
C VAL A 124 -4.83 -18.97 -2.79
N TYR A 125 -4.17 -19.00 -3.95
CA TYR A 125 -4.43 -20.01 -4.98
C TYR A 125 -4.27 -21.45 -4.47
N PRO A 126 -3.16 -21.82 -3.79
CA PRO A 126 -2.99 -23.20 -3.31
C PRO A 126 -3.97 -23.60 -2.20
N LEU A 127 -4.58 -22.63 -1.52
CA LEU A 127 -5.57 -22.89 -0.47
C LEU A 127 -6.94 -23.29 -1.03
N ALA A 128 -7.29 -22.82 -2.22
CA ALA A 128 -8.56 -23.11 -2.88
C ALA A 128 -8.44 -23.05 -4.41
N PRO A 129 -7.70 -23.97 -5.07
CA PRO A 129 -7.40 -23.90 -6.50
C PRO A 129 -8.66 -23.83 -7.38
N HIS A 130 -9.69 -24.58 -7.04
CA HIS A 130 -10.95 -24.60 -7.82
C HIS A 130 -11.69 -23.27 -7.74
N VAL A 131 -11.63 -22.56 -6.59
CA VAL A 131 -12.27 -21.26 -6.39
C VAL A 131 -11.55 -20.16 -7.17
N PHE A 132 -10.22 -20.27 -7.26
CA PHE A 132 -9.36 -19.28 -7.89
C PHE A 132 -8.84 -19.73 -9.27
N ALA A 133 -9.38 -20.79 -9.85
CA ALA A 133 -8.97 -21.32 -11.16
C ALA A 133 -8.98 -20.22 -12.26
N ALA A 134 -10.03 -19.40 -12.31
CA ALA A 134 -10.16 -18.27 -13.23
C ALA A 134 -9.63 -16.93 -12.70
N ALA A 135 -9.06 -16.90 -11.48
CA ALA A 135 -8.57 -15.66 -10.87
C ALA A 135 -7.38 -15.09 -11.63
N GLY A 136 -7.33 -13.76 -11.72
CA GLY A 136 -6.37 -12.99 -12.48
C GLY A 136 -7.05 -11.96 -13.36
N PRO A 137 -6.34 -11.28 -14.29
CA PRO A 137 -6.93 -10.26 -15.15
C PRO A 137 -8.00 -10.85 -16.06
N ARG A 138 -9.03 -10.07 -16.37
CA ARG A 138 -10.21 -10.51 -17.16
C ARG A 138 -9.87 -11.16 -18.51
N CYS A 139 -8.73 -10.80 -19.11
CA CYS A 139 -8.31 -11.35 -20.40
C CYS A 139 -7.79 -12.82 -20.33
N LEU A 140 -7.73 -13.45 -19.15
CA LEU A 140 -7.41 -14.88 -19.05
C LEU A 140 -8.48 -15.76 -19.69
N GLY A 141 -9.74 -15.42 -19.50
CA GLY A 141 -10.89 -16.23 -19.98
C GLY A 141 -11.40 -15.87 -21.37
N GLY A 142 -10.81 -14.87 -22.07
CA GLY A 142 -11.34 -14.45 -23.37
C GLY A 142 -10.65 -13.21 -23.92
N PRO A 143 -11.28 -12.50 -24.87
CA PRO A 143 -10.76 -11.24 -25.38
C PRO A 143 -10.69 -10.19 -24.28
N CYS A 144 -9.76 -9.21 -24.45
CA CYS A 144 -9.63 -8.12 -23.48
C CYS A 144 -10.88 -7.25 -23.45
N PRO A 145 -11.55 -7.07 -22.30
CA PRO A 145 -12.76 -6.25 -22.21
C PRO A 145 -12.50 -4.75 -22.31
N GLU A 146 -11.24 -4.31 -22.26
CA GLU A 146 -10.84 -2.90 -22.28
C GLU A 146 -10.90 -2.27 -23.69
N GLY A 147 -11.27 -3.03 -24.73
CA GLY A 147 -11.43 -2.53 -26.08
C GLY A 147 -10.18 -1.78 -26.58
N GLY A 148 -10.35 -0.54 -27.00
CA GLY A 148 -9.26 0.32 -27.48
C GLY A 148 -8.16 0.65 -26.43
N MET A 149 -8.45 0.39 -25.16
CA MET A 149 -7.49 0.57 -24.06
C MET A 149 -6.74 -0.74 -23.69
N CYS A 150 -6.87 -1.78 -24.51
CA CYS A 150 -6.14 -3.04 -24.31
C CYS A 150 -4.62 -2.81 -24.28
N CYS A 151 -3.92 -3.50 -23.39
CA CYS A 151 -2.44 -3.43 -23.31
C CYS A 151 -1.73 -4.17 -24.46
N GLY A 152 -2.46 -4.92 -25.31
CA GLY A 152 -1.92 -5.71 -26.43
C GLY A 152 -1.09 -6.94 -26.03
N LYS A 153 -0.95 -7.25 -24.73
CA LYS A 153 -0.05 -8.30 -24.21
C LYS A 153 -0.79 -9.54 -23.67
N GLN A 154 -1.95 -9.89 -24.23
CA GLN A 154 -2.81 -10.95 -23.71
C GLN A 154 -2.09 -12.31 -23.55
N ASN A 155 -1.32 -12.73 -24.54
CA ASN A 155 -0.63 -14.03 -24.48
C ASN A 155 0.42 -14.05 -23.35
N ALA A 156 1.28 -13.05 -23.28
CA ALA A 156 2.26 -12.93 -22.21
C ALA A 156 1.61 -12.85 -20.81
N VAL A 157 0.44 -12.23 -20.71
CA VAL A 157 -0.34 -12.18 -19.46
C VAL A 157 -0.86 -13.56 -19.10
N ARG A 158 -1.40 -14.32 -20.05
CA ARG A 158 -1.88 -15.69 -19.82
C ARG A 158 -0.75 -16.61 -19.35
N ASP A 159 0.39 -16.54 -20.02
CA ASP A 159 1.58 -17.32 -19.66
C ASP A 159 2.05 -16.98 -18.24
N LYS A 160 2.13 -15.68 -17.91
CA LYS A 160 2.50 -15.21 -16.57
C LYS A 160 1.60 -15.83 -15.49
N TYR A 161 0.28 -15.79 -15.65
CA TYR A 161 -0.64 -16.30 -14.61
C TYR A 161 -0.76 -17.82 -14.60
N ALA A 162 -0.50 -18.49 -15.71
CA ALA A 162 -0.34 -19.95 -15.72
C ALA A 162 0.90 -20.37 -14.90
N THR A 163 2.03 -19.73 -15.14
CA THR A 163 3.28 -19.94 -14.38
C THR A 163 3.10 -19.61 -12.89
N LEU A 164 2.53 -18.46 -12.56
CA LEU A 164 2.28 -18.06 -11.17
C LEU A 164 1.48 -19.10 -10.40
N LYS A 165 0.42 -19.63 -11.00
CA LYS A 165 -0.43 -20.66 -10.37
C LYS A 165 0.30 -21.98 -10.22
N GLN A 166 1.04 -22.40 -11.25
CA GLN A 166 1.85 -23.62 -11.20
C GLN A 166 2.94 -23.56 -10.12
N GLU A 167 3.64 -22.43 -10.02
CA GLU A 167 4.66 -22.21 -8.98
C GLU A 167 4.03 -22.16 -7.58
N ALA A 168 2.83 -21.59 -7.44
CA ALA A 168 2.11 -21.55 -6.17
C ALA A 168 1.67 -22.92 -5.68
N GLU A 169 1.32 -23.86 -6.58
CA GLU A 169 0.98 -25.25 -6.22
C GLU A 169 2.20 -26.08 -5.82
N ASN A 170 3.38 -25.73 -6.34
CA ASN A 170 4.64 -26.40 -6.05
C ASN A 170 5.59 -25.43 -5.32
N PRO A 171 5.37 -25.13 -4.04
CA PRO A 171 6.23 -24.21 -3.31
C PRO A 171 7.61 -24.83 -3.13
N VAL A 172 8.52 -24.58 -4.06
CA VAL A 172 9.94 -24.83 -3.86
C VAL A 172 10.37 -23.91 -2.72
N SER A 173 10.44 -24.52 -1.52
CA SER A 173 11.05 -23.99 -0.28
C SER A 173 11.22 -22.45 -0.22
N TYR A 174 10.20 -21.74 0.26
CA TYR A 174 10.31 -20.33 0.63
C TYR A 174 11.11 -20.14 1.92
N THR A 175 12.39 -20.54 1.93
CA THR A 175 13.31 -20.33 3.05
C THR A 175 14.03 -18.98 3.03
N HIS A 176 13.70 -18.08 2.09
CA HIS A 176 14.45 -16.83 1.89
C HIS A 176 13.67 -15.52 2.03
N LEU A 177 12.44 -15.54 2.51
CA LEU A 177 11.84 -14.30 3.02
C LEU A 177 12.14 -14.17 4.51
N ARG A 178 13.40 -13.86 4.85
CA ARG A 178 13.69 -13.27 6.15
C ARG A 178 13.04 -11.89 6.18
N PRO A 179 12.26 -11.55 7.24
CA PRO A 179 11.95 -10.17 7.49
C PRO A 179 13.28 -9.44 7.67
N HIS A 180 13.48 -8.36 6.99
CA HIS A 180 14.57 -7.45 7.30
C HIS A 180 14.29 -6.89 8.70
N GLU A 181 15.14 -7.32 9.66
CA GLU A 181 15.29 -6.68 10.96
C GLU A 181 15.77 -5.23 10.78
#